data_ea980b9a45dbcef9c1ec24e820e29213
#
_entry.id   ea980b9a45dbcef9c1ec24e820e29213
#
_cell.length_a   1.000
_cell.length_b   1.000
_cell.length_c   1.000
_cell.angle_alpha   90.00
_cell.angle_beta   90.00
_cell.angle_gamma   90.00
#
_symmetry.space_group_name_H-M   'P 1'
#
loop_
_entity.id
_entity.type
_entity.pdbx_description
1 polymer ?
#
loop_
_entity_poly.entity_id
_entity_poly.type
_entity_poly.pdbx_seq_one_letter_code
_entity_poly.pdbx_strand_id
1 'polypeptide(L)'
;GAYQRDPIIWSVVGGPKRLSIVMRDLSGEDVEKLAGARSDSSFIDRADLVIFLFDPLMLESVRQVLAGVIPDVDAHRLGARPGEVLPRILSQTRSGAARLALVISKFDSLHQLPRVSDSKAAILANPAAHFNQDATMQRAALPPNRAAAEFEADSLFLDAEVRSLFDRINEESVTLVADQAATGGRIAAVRHFAVSAVGESPRHADQLTQRGISPFRVLDPILWGLNAKGIEL
;
A
#
# COMPACT_ATOMS: atom_id res chain seq x y z
N GLY A 1 18.07 9.00 4.51
CA GLY A 1 17.11 9.10 5.59
C GLY A 1 17.63 8.39 6.82
N ALA A 2 17.35 8.85 8.02
CA ALA A 2 17.75 8.15 9.22
C ALA A 2 16.87 6.89 9.38
N TYR A 3 17.50 5.73 9.44
CA TYR A 3 16.84 4.47 9.76
C TYR A 3 16.19 4.58 11.16
N GLN A 4 14.87 4.43 11.22
CA GLN A 4 14.17 4.38 12.49
C GLN A 4 14.35 2.97 13.10
N ARG A 5 15.37 2.81 13.94
CA ARG A 5 15.68 1.51 14.58
C ARG A 5 14.61 1.07 15.57
N ASP A 6 13.97 2.03 16.22
CA ASP A 6 12.96 1.75 17.23
C ASP A 6 11.58 1.57 16.59
N PRO A 7 10.84 0.53 16.95
CA PRO A 7 9.50 0.32 16.44
C PRO A 7 8.55 1.38 16.99
N ILE A 8 7.57 1.78 16.17
CA ILE A 8 6.41 2.54 16.61
C ILE A 8 5.43 1.55 17.25
N ILE A 9 5.00 1.82 18.47
CA ILE A 9 4.07 0.96 19.20
C ILE A 9 2.78 1.74 19.44
N TRP A 10 1.67 1.23 18.89
CA TRP A 10 0.34 1.75 19.15
C TRP A 10 -0.46 0.79 20.01
N SER A 11 -1.08 1.32 21.07
CA SER A 11 -2.04 0.55 21.86
C SER A 11 -3.46 0.88 21.37
N VAL A 12 -4.14 -0.13 20.91
CA VAL A 12 -5.54 -0.04 20.47
C VAL A 12 -6.41 -0.74 21.52
N VAL A 13 -7.46 -0.08 21.96
CA VAL A 13 -8.45 -0.63 22.87
C VAL A 13 -9.69 -0.98 22.08
N GLY A 14 -9.88 -2.25 21.82
CA GLY A 14 -11.09 -2.80 21.16
C GLY A 14 -11.83 -3.70 22.14
N GLY A 15 -12.94 -3.23 22.73
CA GLY A 15 -13.70 -4.00 23.70
C GLY A 15 -12.85 -4.41 24.93
N PRO A 16 -12.96 -5.67 25.41
CA PRO A 16 -12.22 -6.15 26.60
C PRO A 16 -10.74 -6.45 26.33
N LYS A 17 -10.28 -6.40 25.08
CA LYS A 17 -8.89 -6.73 24.70
C LYS A 17 -8.08 -5.47 24.44
N ARG A 18 -6.87 -5.44 24.96
CA ARG A 18 -5.84 -4.48 24.56
C ARG A 18 -4.95 -5.11 23.51
N LEU A 19 -4.78 -4.42 22.38
CA LEU A 19 -3.91 -4.82 21.29
C LEU A 19 -2.74 -3.84 21.21
N SER A 20 -1.53 -4.35 21.02
CA SER A 20 -0.39 -3.53 20.65
C SER A 20 0.00 -3.82 19.22
N ILE A 21 -0.07 -2.79 18.36
CA ILE A 21 0.44 -2.85 17.00
C ILE A 21 1.88 -2.37 17.03
N VAL A 22 2.81 -3.24 16.63
CA VAL A 22 4.24 -2.92 16.54
C VAL A 22 4.57 -2.72 15.05
N MET A 23 4.93 -1.50 14.67
CA MET A 23 5.26 -1.15 13.30
C MET A 23 6.74 -0.80 13.18
N ARG A 24 7.38 -1.33 12.14
CA ARG A 24 8.73 -0.93 11.72
C ARG A 24 8.70 -0.39 10.31
N ASP A 25 9.24 0.79 10.13
CA ASP A 25 9.44 1.41 8.83
C ASP A 25 10.81 1.05 8.27
N LEU A 26 10.86 0.61 7.01
CA LEU A 26 12.07 0.24 6.30
C LEU A 26 12.12 0.98 4.97
N SER A 27 13.20 1.71 4.76
CA SER A 27 13.48 2.24 3.43
C SER A 27 13.98 1.14 2.48
N GLY A 28 13.78 1.33 1.16
CA GLY A 28 14.34 0.41 0.17
C GLY A 28 15.86 0.25 0.29
N GLU A 29 16.59 1.32 0.65
CA GLU A 29 18.03 1.32 0.90
C GLU A 29 18.42 0.44 2.11
N ASP A 30 17.59 0.43 3.13
CA ASP A 30 17.82 -0.41 4.31
C ASP A 30 17.60 -1.89 3.99
N VAL A 31 16.62 -2.20 3.15
CA VAL A 31 16.39 -3.56 2.63
C VAL A 31 17.61 -4.08 1.87
N GLU A 32 18.31 -3.22 1.12
CA GLU A 32 19.56 -3.59 0.44
C GLU A 32 20.66 -3.97 1.42
N LYS A 33 20.78 -3.28 2.53
CA LYS A 33 21.77 -3.56 3.58
C LYS A 33 21.43 -4.82 4.38
N LEU A 34 20.13 -5.12 4.57
CA LEU A 34 19.69 -6.32 5.29
C LEU A 34 20.10 -7.64 4.62
N ALA A 35 20.33 -7.65 3.32
CA ALA A 35 20.76 -8.84 2.58
C ALA A 35 22.11 -9.42 3.05
N GLY A 36 22.92 -8.62 3.77
CA GLY A 36 24.23 -9.03 4.33
C GLY A 36 24.23 -9.42 5.81
N ALA A 37 23.22 -9.06 6.59
CA ALA A 37 23.21 -9.20 8.05
C ALA A 37 22.06 -10.09 8.52
N ARG A 38 22.34 -11.37 8.79
CA ARG A 38 21.34 -12.37 9.26
C ARG A 38 20.62 -12.01 10.55
N SER A 39 21.12 -11.12 11.37
CA SER A 39 20.53 -10.77 12.68
C SER A 39 19.44 -9.71 12.61
N ASP A 40 19.50 -8.78 11.64
CA ASP A 40 18.61 -7.62 11.60
C ASP A 40 17.29 -7.87 10.82
N SER A 41 17.21 -8.97 10.05
CA SER A 41 16.00 -9.31 9.26
C SER A 41 15.01 -10.22 9.98
N SER A 42 15.32 -10.69 11.18
CA SER A 42 14.47 -11.66 11.91
C SER A 42 13.07 -11.12 12.26
N PHE A 43 12.88 -9.80 12.27
CA PHE A 43 11.58 -9.20 12.52
C PHE A 43 10.64 -9.32 11.29
N ILE A 44 11.19 -9.36 10.05
CA ILE A 44 10.38 -9.56 8.84
C ILE A 44 9.76 -10.96 8.87
N ASP A 45 10.54 -11.97 9.27
CA ASP A 45 10.06 -13.35 9.38
C ASP A 45 8.98 -13.54 10.47
N ARG A 46 8.95 -12.64 11.46
CA ARG A 46 7.96 -12.63 12.55
C ARG A 46 6.79 -11.69 12.32
N ALA A 47 6.80 -10.95 11.21
CA ALA A 47 5.74 -10.02 10.90
C ALA A 47 4.44 -10.77 10.62
N ASP A 48 3.33 -10.30 11.18
CA ASP A 48 1.99 -10.76 10.83
C ASP A 48 1.53 -10.17 9.50
N LEU A 49 1.98 -8.94 9.21
CA LEU A 49 1.65 -8.18 8.00
C LEU A 49 2.89 -7.45 7.49
N VAL A 50 3.17 -7.59 6.22
CA VAL A 50 4.12 -6.78 5.46
C VAL A 50 3.31 -5.84 4.58
N ILE A 51 3.49 -4.52 4.75
CA ILE A 51 2.90 -3.51 3.88
C ILE A 51 3.99 -3.01 2.93
N PHE A 52 3.86 -3.32 1.66
CA PHE A 52 4.78 -2.87 0.62
C PHE A 52 4.18 -1.68 -0.12
N LEU A 53 4.74 -0.50 0.13
CA LEU A 53 4.30 0.74 -0.51
C LEU A 53 4.97 0.90 -1.87
N PHE A 54 4.17 0.83 -2.92
CA PHE A 54 4.59 1.09 -4.29
C PHE A 54 4.25 2.54 -4.65
N ASP A 55 5.26 3.33 -4.99
CA ASP A 55 5.07 4.70 -5.50
C ASP A 55 4.96 4.67 -7.03
N PRO A 56 3.80 4.95 -7.63
CA PRO A 56 3.64 4.91 -9.09
C PRO A 56 4.50 5.95 -9.80
N LEU A 57 4.94 7.00 -9.10
CA LEU A 57 5.83 8.02 -9.63
C LEU A 57 7.29 7.54 -9.79
N MET A 58 7.63 6.35 -9.30
CA MET A 58 8.90 5.69 -9.64
C MET A 58 8.97 5.26 -11.09
N LEU A 59 7.82 5.05 -11.75
CA LEU A 59 7.74 4.68 -13.16
C LEU A 59 7.92 5.89 -14.06
N GLU A 60 8.89 5.82 -14.95
CA GLU A 60 9.13 6.88 -15.92
C GLU A 60 7.91 7.09 -16.84
N SER A 61 7.27 6.01 -17.27
CA SER A 61 6.06 6.04 -18.10
C SER A 61 4.91 6.81 -17.43
N VAL A 62 4.75 6.67 -16.11
CA VAL A 62 3.73 7.40 -15.34
C VAL A 62 4.10 8.88 -15.21
N ARG A 63 5.37 9.18 -14.90
CA ARG A 63 5.84 10.57 -14.80
C ARG A 63 5.71 11.32 -16.12
N GLN A 64 6.06 10.69 -17.24
CA GLN A 64 5.93 11.30 -18.58
C GLN A 64 4.49 11.67 -18.90
N VAL A 65 3.53 10.81 -18.60
CA VAL A 65 2.11 11.08 -18.83
C VAL A 65 1.59 12.19 -17.90
N LEU A 66 2.09 12.26 -16.67
CA LEU A 66 1.65 13.25 -15.67
C LEU A 66 2.46 14.56 -15.71
N ALA A 67 3.43 14.69 -16.63
CA ALA A 67 4.24 15.90 -16.77
C ALA A 67 3.37 17.16 -16.94
N GLY A 68 3.62 18.18 -16.15
CA GLY A 68 2.85 19.44 -16.15
C GLY A 68 1.49 19.38 -15.43
N VAL A 69 1.08 18.21 -14.92
CA VAL A 69 -0.18 18.03 -14.17
C VAL A 69 0.07 17.88 -12.68
N ILE A 70 1.18 17.23 -12.34
CA ILE A 70 1.70 17.13 -10.96
C ILE A 70 3.04 17.87 -10.88
N PRO A 71 3.52 18.21 -9.66
CA PRO A 71 4.86 18.74 -9.48
C PRO A 71 5.93 17.81 -10.05
N ASP A 72 7.01 18.39 -10.58
CA ASP A 72 8.14 17.62 -11.07
C ASP A 72 8.74 16.76 -9.96
N VAL A 73 8.99 15.50 -10.29
CA VAL A 73 9.59 14.53 -9.38
C VAL A 73 11.08 14.42 -9.70
N ASP A 74 11.91 14.74 -8.71
CA ASP A 74 13.36 14.56 -8.84
C ASP A 74 13.71 13.07 -8.96
N ALA A 75 14.09 12.64 -10.15
CA ALA A 75 14.44 11.25 -10.44
C ALA A 75 15.61 10.73 -9.58
N HIS A 76 16.50 11.62 -9.11
CA HIS A 76 17.61 11.25 -8.23
C HIS A 76 17.20 10.92 -6.79
N ARG A 77 15.98 11.30 -6.40
CA ARG A 77 15.39 10.96 -5.09
C ARG A 77 14.52 9.70 -5.12
N LEU A 78 14.35 9.11 -6.31
CA LEU A 78 13.65 7.86 -6.44
C LEU A 78 14.58 6.73 -5.93
N GLY A 79 14.11 5.96 -4.95
CA GLY A 79 14.85 4.83 -4.38
C GLY A 79 14.97 3.64 -5.34
N ALA A 80 15.35 2.49 -4.80
CA ALA A 80 15.45 1.24 -5.55
C ALA A 80 14.12 0.83 -6.20
N ARG A 81 14.20 0.18 -7.37
CA ARG A 81 13.00 -0.25 -8.11
C ARG A 81 12.17 -1.25 -7.31
N PRO A 82 10.84 -1.08 -7.26
CA PRO A 82 9.95 -1.97 -6.49
C PRO A 82 10.14 -3.46 -6.83
N GLY A 83 10.30 -3.78 -8.12
CA GLY A 83 10.55 -5.15 -8.59
C GLY A 83 11.87 -5.76 -8.11
N GLU A 84 12.82 -4.96 -7.61
CA GLU A 84 14.07 -5.43 -7.02
C GLU A 84 13.98 -5.54 -5.50
N VAL A 85 13.21 -4.66 -4.87
CA VAL A 85 13.08 -4.58 -3.40
C VAL A 85 12.15 -5.68 -2.88
N LEU A 86 10.99 -5.87 -3.52
CA LEU A 86 9.98 -6.84 -3.06
C LEU A 86 10.52 -8.28 -2.97
N PRO A 87 11.22 -8.84 -3.98
CA PRO A 87 11.81 -10.18 -3.88
C PRO A 87 12.77 -10.32 -2.69
N ARG A 88 13.53 -9.27 -2.37
CA ARG A 88 14.46 -9.28 -1.24
C ARG A 88 13.73 -9.36 0.10
N ILE A 89 12.66 -8.57 0.27
CA ILE A 89 11.79 -8.64 1.45
C ILE A 89 11.20 -10.04 1.58
N LEU A 90 10.62 -10.57 0.50
CA LEU A 90 9.99 -11.89 0.50
C LEU A 90 10.99 -13.03 0.71
N SER A 91 12.26 -12.85 0.38
CA SER A 91 13.31 -13.83 0.69
C SER A 91 13.56 -13.96 2.19
N GLN A 92 13.19 -12.96 3.00
CA GLN A 92 13.33 -12.96 4.45
C GLN A 92 12.11 -13.59 5.16
N THR A 93 10.96 -13.69 4.50
CA THR A 93 9.77 -14.36 5.03
C THR A 93 9.93 -15.88 4.87
N ARG A 94 10.03 -16.62 5.97
CA ARG A 94 10.26 -18.07 5.96
C ARG A 94 9.14 -18.86 6.64
N SER A 95 8.45 -18.21 7.59
CA SER A 95 7.42 -18.85 8.40
C SER A 95 6.14 -19.17 7.60
N GLY A 96 5.92 -18.53 6.45
CA GLY A 96 4.69 -18.63 5.69
C GLY A 96 3.48 -17.98 6.37
N ALA A 97 3.65 -17.36 7.53
CA ALA A 97 2.56 -16.81 8.33
C ALA A 97 2.22 -15.36 7.97
N ALA A 98 3.19 -14.60 7.44
CA ALA A 98 3.01 -13.21 7.09
C ALA A 98 2.00 -13.04 5.95
N ARG A 99 1.19 -12.00 6.01
CA ARG A 99 0.38 -11.51 4.89
C ARG A 99 1.11 -10.38 4.19
N LEU A 100 0.89 -10.21 2.90
CA LEU A 100 1.47 -9.13 2.11
C LEU A 100 0.36 -8.21 1.58
N ALA A 101 0.36 -6.97 2.04
CA ALA A 101 -0.41 -5.89 1.42
C ALA A 101 0.46 -5.19 0.38
N LEU A 102 0.15 -5.34 -0.90
CA LEU A 102 0.71 -4.53 -1.99
C LEU A 102 -0.10 -3.26 -2.14
N VAL A 103 0.52 -2.12 -1.90
CA VAL A 103 -0.19 -0.86 -1.78
C VAL A 103 0.34 0.14 -2.81
N ILE A 104 -0.50 0.56 -3.75
CA ILE A 104 -0.21 1.75 -4.55
C ILE A 104 -0.36 2.97 -3.63
N SER A 105 0.76 3.57 -3.26
CA SER A 105 0.81 4.82 -2.51
C SER A 105 0.65 6.02 -3.43
N LYS A 106 0.46 7.23 -2.88
CA LYS A 106 0.25 8.46 -3.68
C LYS A 106 -0.80 8.28 -4.79
N PHE A 107 -1.85 7.52 -4.50
CA PHE A 107 -2.89 7.18 -5.47
C PHE A 107 -3.59 8.42 -6.05
N ASP A 108 -3.61 9.52 -5.29
CA ASP A 108 -4.04 10.83 -5.75
C ASP A 108 -3.34 11.29 -7.03
N SER A 109 -2.07 10.92 -7.24
CA SER A 109 -1.35 11.26 -8.47
C SER A 109 -1.96 10.56 -9.70
N LEU A 110 -2.39 9.31 -9.56
CA LEU A 110 -3.04 8.56 -10.63
C LEU A 110 -4.44 9.12 -10.97
N HIS A 111 -5.13 9.73 -10.02
CA HIS A 111 -6.40 10.43 -10.26
C HIS A 111 -6.26 11.64 -11.19
N GLN A 112 -5.03 12.09 -11.49
CA GLN A 112 -4.80 13.15 -12.46
C GLN A 112 -4.74 12.62 -13.90
N LEU A 113 -4.53 11.33 -14.12
CA LEU A 113 -4.44 10.72 -15.46
C LEU A 113 -5.64 11.02 -16.37
N PRO A 114 -6.91 11.02 -15.91
CA PRO A 114 -8.05 11.42 -16.74
C PRO A 114 -7.96 12.82 -17.36
N ARG A 115 -7.14 13.70 -16.79
CA ARG A 115 -6.95 15.07 -17.30
C ARG A 115 -6.02 15.16 -18.51
N VAL A 116 -5.23 14.12 -18.77
CA VAL A 116 -4.23 14.10 -19.84
C VAL A 116 -4.63 13.23 -21.03
N SER A 117 -5.90 12.88 -21.14
CA SER A 117 -6.48 12.16 -22.27
C SER A 117 -5.79 10.83 -22.63
N ASP A 118 -5.26 10.13 -21.64
CA ASP A 118 -4.69 8.79 -21.81
C ASP A 118 -5.81 7.75 -21.88
N SER A 119 -5.75 6.84 -22.84
CA SER A 119 -6.70 5.72 -22.97
C SER A 119 -6.69 4.81 -21.72
N LYS A 120 -5.56 4.75 -21.00
CA LYS A 120 -5.43 4.03 -19.73
C LYS A 120 -6.19 4.71 -18.59
N ALA A 121 -6.46 6.00 -18.72
CA ALA A 121 -7.10 6.81 -17.70
C ALA A 121 -8.60 6.58 -17.56
N ALA A 122 -9.25 6.02 -18.56
CA ALA A 122 -10.71 5.80 -18.55
C ALA A 122 -11.17 4.96 -17.36
N ILE A 123 -10.38 3.97 -16.95
CA ILE A 123 -10.71 3.13 -15.77
C ILE A 123 -10.61 3.94 -14.46
N LEU A 124 -9.63 4.85 -14.36
CA LEU A 124 -9.43 5.68 -13.19
C LEU A 124 -10.51 6.75 -13.03
N ALA A 125 -11.19 7.11 -14.14
CA ALA A 125 -12.31 8.03 -14.13
C ALA A 125 -13.65 7.39 -13.73
N ASN A 126 -13.71 6.05 -13.59
CA ASN A 126 -14.94 5.35 -13.24
C ASN A 126 -15.31 5.61 -11.75
N PRO A 127 -16.38 6.38 -11.46
CA PRO A 127 -16.75 6.67 -10.08
C PRO A 127 -17.31 5.45 -9.32
N ALA A 128 -17.69 4.39 -10.06
CA ALA A 128 -18.18 3.15 -9.46
C ALA A 128 -17.05 2.18 -9.07
N ALA A 129 -15.80 2.44 -9.48
CA ALA A 129 -14.68 1.62 -9.08
C ALA A 129 -14.42 1.76 -7.58
N HIS A 130 -14.14 0.65 -6.92
CA HIS A 130 -13.90 0.61 -5.46
C HIS A 130 -12.67 1.43 -5.07
N PHE A 131 -11.63 1.48 -5.89
CA PHE A 131 -10.47 2.33 -5.64
C PHE A 131 -10.76 3.85 -5.73
N ASN A 132 -11.93 4.26 -6.25
CA ASN A 132 -12.37 5.66 -6.26
C ASN A 132 -13.34 6.00 -5.11
N GLN A 133 -13.70 5.01 -4.29
CA GLN A 133 -14.63 5.17 -3.17
C GLN A 133 -13.90 4.96 -1.85
N ASP A 134 -14.18 5.81 -0.86
CA ASP A 134 -13.74 5.60 0.51
C ASP A 134 -14.96 5.35 1.40
N ALA A 135 -15.18 4.09 1.74
CA ALA A 135 -16.26 3.66 2.60
C ALA A 135 -15.91 3.70 4.10
N THR A 136 -14.77 4.28 4.50
CA THR A 136 -14.30 4.27 5.89
C THR A 136 -15.31 4.85 6.85
N MET A 137 -15.91 6.01 6.54
CA MET A 137 -16.90 6.66 7.40
C MET A 137 -18.22 5.88 7.45
N GLN A 138 -18.65 5.29 6.33
CA GLN A 138 -19.86 4.46 6.27
C GLN A 138 -19.68 3.19 7.12
N ARG A 139 -18.51 2.55 7.01
CA ARG A 139 -18.17 1.36 7.81
C ARG A 139 -18.10 1.68 9.30
N ALA A 140 -17.51 2.82 9.67
CA ALA A 140 -17.41 3.25 11.08
C ALA A 140 -18.77 3.48 11.77
N ALA A 141 -19.83 3.67 11.00
CA ALA A 141 -21.19 3.80 11.52
C ALA A 141 -21.91 2.45 11.74
N LEU A 142 -21.30 1.34 11.34
CA LEU A 142 -21.86 -0.01 11.45
C LEU A 142 -21.44 -0.69 12.77
N PRO A 143 -22.20 -1.68 13.25
CA PRO A 143 -21.71 -2.58 14.28
C PRO A 143 -20.44 -3.31 13.84
N PRO A 144 -19.47 -3.59 14.74
CA PRO A 144 -18.13 -4.11 14.37
C PRO A 144 -18.16 -5.34 13.45
N ASN A 145 -19.00 -6.33 13.73
CA ASN A 145 -19.13 -7.53 12.90
C ASN A 145 -19.63 -7.23 11.47
N ARG A 146 -20.53 -6.25 11.32
CA ARG A 146 -20.99 -5.80 9.99
C ARG A 146 -19.94 -4.95 9.31
N ALA A 147 -19.26 -4.07 10.02
CA ALA A 147 -18.17 -3.28 9.49
C ALA A 147 -17.04 -4.17 8.94
N ALA A 148 -16.68 -5.23 9.67
CA ALA A 148 -15.67 -6.20 9.24
C ALA A 148 -16.10 -6.98 7.98
N ALA A 149 -17.36 -7.42 7.90
CA ALA A 149 -17.90 -8.12 6.73
C ALA A 149 -17.97 -7.22 5.48
N GLU A 150 -18.43 -5.99 5.64
CA GLU A 150 -18.48 -4.99 4.55
C GLU A 150 -17.06 -4.63 4.08
N PHE A 151 -16.11 -4.49 5.01
CA PHE A 151 -14.71 -4.26 4.68
C PHE A 151 -14.12 -5.42 3.87
N GLU A 152 -14.39 -6.66 4.28
CA GLU A 152 -13.85 -7.84 3.57
C GLU A 152 -14.43 -7.90 2.15
N ALA A 153 -15.72 -7.67 1.97
CA ALA A 153 -16.37 -7.65 0.66
C ALA A 153 -15.80 -6.54 -0.23
N ASP A 154 -15.71 -5.30 0.27
CA ASP A 154 -15.15 -4.15 -0.45
C ASP A 154 -13.68 -4.39 -0.82
N SER A 155 -12.88 -4.93 0.10
CA SER A 155 -11.46 -5.16 -0.12
C SER A 155 -11.17 -6.27 -1.15
N LEU A 156 -12.07 -7.22 -1.37
CA LEU A 156 -11.96 -8.22 -2.44
C LEU A 156 -12.13 -7.57 -3.83
N PHE A 157 -13.10 -6.70 -3.99
CA PHE A 157 -13.27 -5.95 -5.25
C PHE A 157 -12.09 -5.01 -5.49
N LEU A 158 -11.69 -4.28 -4.44
CA LEU A 158 -10.53 -3.39 -4.48
C LEU A 158 -9.26 -4.15 -4.91
N ASP A 159 -9.03 -5.35 -4.37
CA ASP A 159 -7.90 -6.21 -4.70
C ASP A 159 -7.83 -6.49 -6.22
N ALA A 160 -8.93 -6.93 -6.80
CA ALA A 160 -8.99 -7.23 -8.23
C ALA A 160 -8.78 -5.98 -9.11
N GLU A 161 -9.39 -4.86 -8.73
CA GLU A 161 -9.27 -3.60 -9.45
C GLU A 161 -7.85 -3.03 -9.37
N VAL A 162 -7.25 -2.98 -8.17
CA VAL A 162 -5.88 -2.46 -7.99
C VAL A 162 -4.86 -3.38 -8.66
N ARG A 163 -5.05 -4.70 -8.63
CA ARG A 163 -4.22 -5.65 -9.38
C ARG A 163 -4.25 -5.31 -10.88
N SER A 164 -5.43 -5.05 -11.45
CA SER A 164 -5.56 -4.62 -12.85
C SER A 164 -4.84 -3.29 -13.14
N LEU A 165 -4.70 -2.40 -12.15
CA LEU A 165 -3.93 -1.17 -12.32
C LEU A 165 -2.43 -1.45 -12.43
N PHE A 166 -1.86 -2.41 -11.67
CA PHE A 166 -0.46 -2.82 -11.83
C PHE A 166 -0.17 -3.28 -13.25
N ASP A 167 -1.06 -4.09 -13.84
CA ASP A 167 -0.93 -4.54 -15.23
C ASP A 167 -0.95 -3.36 -16.21
N ARG A 168 -1.83 -2.39 -15.97
CA ARG A 168 -1.97 -1.21 -16.86
C ARG A 168 -0.81 -0.23 -16.79
N ILE A 169 -0.11 -0.16 -15.67
CA ILE A 169 1.09 0.66 -15.52
C ILE A 169 2.38 -0.11 -15.88
N ASN A 170 2.24 -1.32 -16.43
CA ASN A 170 3.32 -2.24 -16.83
C ASN A 170 4.23 -2.65 -15.66
N GLU A 171 3.64 -2.96 -14.50
CA GLU A 171 4.34 -3.46 -13.30
C GLU A 171 3.81 -4.83 -12.84
N GLU A 172 3.44 -5.68 -13.78
CA GLU A 172 3.02 -7.06 -13.52
C GLU A 172 4.10 -7.87 -12.77
N SER A 173 5.35 -7.45 -12.90
CA SER A 173 6.47 -8.11 -12.20
C SER A 173 6.29 -8.13 -10.69
N VAL A 174 5.73 -7.08 -10.12
CA VAL A 174 5.48 -6.96 -8.67
C VAL A 174 4.38 -7.92 -8.23
N THR A 175 3.29 -7.98 -8.98
CA THR A 175 2.17 -8.89 -8.69
C THR A 175 2.57 -10.35 -8.87
N LEU A 176 3.33 -10.66 -9.92
CA LEU A 176 3.82 -12.01 -10.19
C LEU A 176 4.73 -12.53 -9.07
N VAL A 177 5.65 -11.71 -8.58
CA VAL A 177 6.55 -12.06 -7.48
C VAL A 177 5.77 -12.33 -6.19
N ALA A 178 4.74 -11.51 -5.91
CA ALA A 178 3.87 -11.69 -4.76
C ALA A 178 3.06 -13.00 -4.85
N ASP A 179 2.49 -13.30 -6.01
CA ASP A 179 1.75 -14.54 -6.27
C ASP A 179 2.65 -15.78 -6.13
N GLN A 180 3.86 -15.72 -6.65
CA GLN A 180 4.84 -16.79 -6.50
C GLN A 180 5.21 -17.03 -5.04
N ALA A 181 5.33 -15.96 -4.24
CA ALA A 181 5.60 -16.09 -2.81
C ALA A 181 4.41 -16.72 -2.05
N ALA A 182 3.18 -16.37 -2.41
CA ALA A 182 1.98 -16.97 -1.82
C ALA A 182 1.85 -18.45 -2.21
N THR A 183 1.97 -18.77 -3.51
CA THR A 183 1.88 -20.13 -4.02
C THR A 183 3.01 -21.02 -3.46
N GLY A 184 4.21 -20.45 -3.30
CA GLY A 184 5.37 -21.13 -2.71
C GLY A 184 5.34 -21.24 -1.19
N GLY A 185 4.26 -20.80 -0.52
CA GLY A 185 4.08 -20.91 0.92
C GLY A 185 4.98 -19.99 1.76
N ARG A 186 5.59 -18.97 1.15
CA ARG A 186 6.42 -17.97 1.86
C ARG A 186 5.60 -16.94 2.62
N ILE A 187 4.39 -16.66 2.14
CA ILE A 187 3.41 -15.77 2.75
C ILE A 187 2.04 -16.43 2.72
N ALA A 188 1.19 -16.08 3.69
CA ALA A 188 -0.14 -16.68 3.85
C ALA A 188 -1.15 -16.17 2.81
N ALA A 189 -1.06 -14.91 2.42
CA ALA A 189 -1.96 -14.29 1.45
C ALA A 189 -1.37 -12.98 0.91
N VAL A 190 -1.86 -12.56 -0.25
CA VAL A 190 -1.61 -11.25 -0.87
C VAL A 190 -2.92 -10.51 -1.01
N ARG A 191 -2.91 -9.19 -0.84
CA ARG A 191 -4.02 -8.30 -1.21
C ARG A 191 -3.48 -6.96 -1.69
N HIS A 192 -4.14 -6.38 -2.69
CA HIS A 192 -3.76 -5.12 -3.30
C HIS A 192 -4.63 -3.99 -2.78
N PHE A 193 -4.01 -2.84 -2.55
CA PHE A 193 -4.67 -1.64 -2.03
C PHE A 193 -4.19 -0.40 -2.79
N ALA A 194 -5.00 0.66 -2.74
CA ALA A 194 -4.66 1.98 -3.26
C ALA A 194 -4.92 3.01 -2.16
N VAL A 195 -3.90 3.80 -1.82
CA VAL A 195 -3.99 4.75 -0.70
C VAL A 195 -3.38 6.11 -1.07
N SER A 196 -3.91 7.16 -0.46
CA SER A 196 -3.27 8.47 -0.48
C SER A 196 -3.24 9.07 0.92
N ALA A 197 -2.06 9.54 1.35
CA ALA A 197 -1.91 10.23 2.62
C ALA A 197 -2.51 11.63 2.61
N VAL A 198 -2.54 12.28 1.45
CA VAL A 198 -3.02 13.67 1.29
C VAL A 198 -4.40 13.75 0.64
N GLY A 199 -4.81 12.73 -0.12
CA GLY A 199 -6.10 12.60 -0.78
C GLY A 199 -6.24 13.37 -2.09
N GLU A 200 -5.49 14.43 -2.29
CA GLU A 200 -5.47 15.22 -3.53
C GLU A 200 -4.04 15.66 -3.84
N SER A 201 -3.60 15.45 -5.07
CA SER A 201 -2.26 15.85 -5.49
C SER A 201 -2.08 17.36 -5.43
N PRO A 202 -0.99 17.86 -4.82
CA PRO A 202 -0.68 19.25 -4.81
C PRO A 202 -0.37 19.74 -6.24
N ARG A 203 -0.68 21.00 -6.52
CA ARG A 203 -0.34 21.62 -7.80
C ARG A 203 1.12 22.11 -7.85
N HIS A 204 1.69 22.39 -6.69
CA HIS A 204 3.07 22.86 -6.50
C HIS A 204 3.69 22.05 -5.35
N ALA A 205 5.01 21.81 -5.43
CA ALA A 205 5.74 20.93 -4.50
C ALA A 205 5.63 21.36 -3.01
N ASP A 206 5.43 22.65 -2.76
CA ASP A 206 5.46 23.22 -1.41
C ASP A 206 4.08 23.61 -0.88
N GLN A 207 2.99 23.30 -1.61
CA GLN A 207 1.66 23.75 -1.24
C GLN A 207 0.67 22.59 -1.21
N LEU A 208 0.05 22.41 -0.06
CA LEU A 208 -1.13 21.55 0.03
C LEU A 208 -2.30 22.19 -0.73
N THR A 209 -3.25 21.37 -1.14
CA THR A 209 -4.49 21.85 -1.76
C THR A 209 -5.29 22.69 -0.75
N GLN A 210 -6.15 23.57 -1.25
CA GLN A 210 -7.02 24.39 -0.38
C GLN A 210 -7.97 23.56 0.50
N ARG A 211 -8.22 22.32 0.13
CA ARG A 211 -9.05 21.37 0.89
C ARG A 211 -8.32 20.75 2.08
N GLY A 212 -7.00 20.99 2.19
CA GLY A 212 -6.18 20.41 3.24
C GLY A 212 -5.84 18.94 3.01
N ILE A 213 -5.52 18.22 4.08
CA ILE A 213 -5.18 16.81 4.06
C ILE A 213 -6.46 16.00 4.29
N SER A 214 -6.78 15.11 3.36
CA SER A 214 -7.90 14.18 3.41
C SER A 214 -7.41 12.77 3.08
N PRO A 215 -6.86 12.03 4.06
CA PRO A 215 -6.32 10.69 3.81
C PRO A 215 -7.38 9.79 3.18
N PHE A 216 -6.96 8.99 2.20
CA PHE A 216 -7.83 8.10 1.45
C PHE A 216 -7.38 6.65 1.66
N ARG A 217 -8.23 5.81 2.20
CA ARG A 217 -8.05 4.36 2.42
C ARG A 217 -6.76 3.95 3.15
N VAL A 218 -6.10 4.86 3.88
CA VAL A 218 -4.78 4.59 4.51
C VAL A 218 -4.83 3.51 5.60
N LEU A 219 -6.00 3.26 6.17
CA LEU A 219 -6.18 2.23 7.19
C LEU A 219 -6.48 0.85 6.61
N ASP A 220 -6.93 0.75 5.37
CA ASP A 220 -7.39 -0.50 4.77
C ASP A 220 -6.34 -1.64 4.85
N PRO A 221 -5.05 -1.45 4.55
CA PRO A 221 -4.05 -2.50 4.71
C PRO A 221 -3.91 -3.01 6.15
N ILE A 222 -4.01 -2.09 7.13
CA ILE A 222 -3.92 -2.43 8.55
C ILE A 222 -5.17 -3.19 8.99
N LEU A 223 -6.36 -2.72 8.62
CA LEU A 223 -7.62 -3.38 8.93
C LEU A 223 -7.66 -4.80 8.38
N TRP A 224 -7.15 -5.02 7.16
CA TRP A 224 -7.03 -6.36 6.59
C TRP A 224 -6.14 -7.28 7.42
N GLY A 225 -5.02 -6.77 7.91
CA GLY A 225 -4.14 -7.52 8.81
C GLY A 225 -4.80 -7.86 10.15
N LEU A 226 -5.56 -6.93 10.72
CA LEU A 226 -6.27 -7.12 12.00
C LEU A 226 -7.44 -8.09 11.87
N ASN A 227 -8.26 -7.97 10.82
CA ASN A 227 -9.34 -8.90 10.56
C ASN A 227 -8.85 -10.33 10.43
N ALA A 228 -7.69 -10.54 9.83
CA ALA A 228 -7.04 -11.85 9.72
C ALA A 228 -6.71 -12.49 11.08
N LYS A 229 -6.56 -11.67 12.11
CA LYS A 229 -6.31 -12.11 13.50
C LYS A 229 -7.60 -12.21 14.32
N GLY A 230 -8.76 -12.03 13.68
CA GLY A 230 -10.06 -12.00 14.37
C GLY A 230 -10.21 -10.80 15.29
N ILE A 231 -9.59 -9.67 14.93
CA ILE A 231 -9.70 -8.41 15.64
C ILE A 231 -10.62 -7.51 14.83
N GLU A 232 -11.81 -7.33 15.33
CA GLU A 232 -12.82 -6.43 14.79
C GLU A 232 -12.68 -5.06 15.48
N LEU A 233 -12.52 -3.99 14.69
CA LEU A 233 -12.38 -2.60 15.16
C LEU A 233 -13.61 -1.77 14.82
#